data_6425c68158077b656df5077d674a2a2b
#
_entry.id   6425c68158077b656df5077d674a2a2b
#
_cell.length_a   1.000
_cell.length_b   1.000
_cell.length_c   1.000
_cell.angle_alpha   90.00
_cell.angle_beta   90.00
_cell.angle_gamma   90.00
#
_symmetry.space_group_name_H-M   'P 1'
#
loop_
_entity.id
_entity.type
_entity.pdbx_description
1 polymer ?
#
loop_
_entity_poly.entity_id
_entity_poly.type
_entity_poly.pdbx_seq_one_letter_code
_entity_poly.pdbx_strand_id
1 'polypeptide(L)'
;MQKFVKYYRVSTRSQGQSGLGIEAQQRDVQLYLDNYLNEEHEVIATYTEIDSGSKENRIELSKAIECCKKHNATLIVSKVDRLSRDMHQITGLMKDKKLEFRVASLPNADKPMLWLYGMMAEMERDFISKRTKEALASAKARGVKLGGARPNQKARHDAVKKDADDRAKTVEPVIKAMRDSGNTWDQIAKHMNKLSIPTARGGKWHGKTVLNAHQRIT
;
A
#
# COMPACT_ATOMS: atom_id res chain seq x y z
N MET A 1 -2.90 34.48 -5.94
CA MET A 1 -2.92 33.09 -6.51
C MET A 1 -2.63 32.08 -5.41
N GLN A 2 -3.58 31.23 -5.08
CA GLN A 2 -3.46 30.24 -4.02
C GLN A 2 -2.70 29.01 -4.55
N LYS A 3 -1.73 28.49 -3.77
CA LYS A 3 -0.91 27.34 -4.17
C LYS A 3 -1.41 26.08 -3.48
N PHE A 4 -1.46 24.95 -4.23
CA PHE A 4 -1.90 23.65 -3.73
C PHE A 4 -0.85 22.57 -3.99
N VAL A 5 -0.77 21.63 -3.03
CA VAL A 5 -0.06 20.36 -3.16
C VAL A 5 -1.10 19.25 -3.05
N LYS A 6 -1.24 18.44 -4.09
CA LYS A 6 -2.17 17.30 -4.11
C LYS A 6 -1.51 16.07 -3.45
N TYR A 7 -2.25 15.38 -2.58
CA TYR A 7 -1.80 14.11 -2.00
C TYR A 7 -2.86 13.03 -2.15
N TYR A 8 -2.44 11.89 -2.69
CA TYR A 8 -3.27 10.71 -2.93
C TYR A 8 -2.71 9.50 -2.22
N ARG A 9 -3.58 8.56 -1.77
CA ARG A 9 -3.15 7.33 -1.12
C ARG A 9 -4.00 6.15 -1.50
N VAL A 10 -3.35 5.01 -1.82
CA VAL A 10 -3.99 3.70 -2.01
C VAL A 10 -3.36 2.66 -1.10
N SER A 11 -4.16 1.67 -0.64
CA SER A 11 -3.76 0.71 0.39
C SER A 11 -3.08 -0.54 -0.14
N THR A 12 -3.06 -0.79 -1.46
CA THR A 12 -2.39 -1.98 -2.05
C THR A 12 -1.75 -1.64 -3.38
N ARG A 13 -0.67 -2.38 -3.73
CA ARG A 13 -0.04 -2.28 -5.06
C ARG A 13 -1.01 -2.59 -6.20
N SER A 14 -1.93 -3.54 -6.00
CA SER A 14 -2.95 -3.87 -7.00
C SER A 14 -3.94 -2.73 -7.23
N GLN A 15 -4.34 -2.00 -6.18
CA GLN A 15 -5.16 -0.79 -6.30
C GLN A 15 -4.40 0.38 -6.93
N GLY A 16 -3.09 0.47 -6.68
CA GLY A 16 -2.22 1.43 -7.36
C GLY A 16 -2.03 1.11 -8.84
N GLN A 17 -1.97 -0.17 -9.19
CA GLN A 17 -1.84 -0.63 -10.59
C GLN A 17 -3.16 -0.55 -11.37
N SER A 18 -4.31 -0.79 -10.75
CA SER A 18 -5.62 -0.65 -11.40
C SER A 18 -6.01 0.82 -11.67
N GLY A 19 -5.34 1.79 -11.02
CA GLY A 19 -5.61 3.22 -11.17
C GLY A 19 -6.93 3.72 -10.57
N LEU A 20 -7.97 2.90 -10.55
CA LEU A 20 -9.34 3.29 -10.19
C LEU A 20 -9.45 4.03 -8.85
N GLY A 21 -8.68 3.62 -7.85
CA GLY A 21 -8.70 4.26 -6.53
C GLY A 21 -8.02 5.63 -6.50
N ILE A 22 -7.05 5.87 -7.38
CA ILE A 22 -6.34 7.15 -7.52
C ILE A 22 -7.17 8.09 -8.39
N GLU A 23 -7.70 7.61 -9.52
CA GLU A 23 -8.53 8.40 -10.44
C GLU A 23 -9.76 8.98 -9.74
N ALA A 24 -10.43 8.20 -8.88
CA ALA A 24 -11.55 8.71 -8.08
C ALA A 24 -11.12 9.87 -7.16
N GLN A 25 -9.96 9.74 -6.49
CA GLN A 25 -9.42 10.80 -5.64
C GLN A 25 -9.02 12.05 -6.47
N GLN A 26 -8.43 11.84 -7.64
CA GLN A 26 -8.06 12.93 -8.55
C GLN A 26 -9.29 13.70 -9.01
N ARG A 27 -10.35 12.99 -9.40
CA ARG A 27 -11.63 13.59 -9.78
C ARG A 27 -12.24 14.41 -8.62
N ASP A 28 -12.29 13.85 -7.42
CA ASP A 28 -12.86 14.55 -6.25
C ASP A 28 -12.08 15.83 -5.95
N VAL A 29 -10.74 15.79 -5.99
CA VAL A 29 -9.89 16.97 -5.79
C VAL A 29 -10.04 17.97 -6.92
N GLN A 30 -10.15 17.53 -8.17
CA GLN A 30 -10.35 18.44 -9.31
C GLN A 30 -11.70 19.14 -9.22
N LEU A 31 -12.78 18.41 -8.91
CA LEU A 31 -14.09 19.00 -8.69
C LEU A 31 -14.09 20.05 -7.58
N TYR A 32 -13.31 19.83 -6.51
CA TYR A 32 -13.14 20.82 -5.46
C TYR A 32 -12.46 22.09 -6.00
N LEU A 33 -11.35 21.95 -6.73
CA LEU A 33 -10.61 23.06 -7.27
C LEU A 33 -11.45 23.88 -8.27
N ASP A 34 -12.28 23.21 -9.07
CA ASP A 34 -13.10 23.84 -10.11
C ASP A 34 -14.34 24.55 -9.55
N ASN A 35 -14.94 24.01 -8.46
CA ASN A 35 -16.25 24.51 -8.00
C ASN A 35 -16.20 25.33 -6.70
N TYR A 36 -15.14 25.20 -5.90
CA TYR A 36 -15.07 25.83 -4.58
C TYR A 36 -13.96 26.87 -4.44
N LEU A 37 -13.13 27.05 -5.46
CA LEU A 37 -12.15 28.12 -5.50
C LEU A 37 -12.62 29.20 -6.46
N ASN A 38 -12.88 30.39 -5.90
CA ASN A 38 -13.28 31.57 -6.68
C ASN A 38 -12.08 32.37 -7.20
N GLU A 39 -10.86 31.97 -6.85
CA GLU A 39 -9.62 32.68 -7.18
C GLU A 39 -8.70 31.79 -8.05
N GLU A 40 -7.81 32.46 -8.79
CA GLU A 40 -6.77 31.74 -9.52
C GLU A 40 -5.92 30.91 -8.58
N HIS A 41 -5.71 29.65 -8.92
CA HIS A 41 -4.92 28.71 -8.16
C HIS A 41 -3.87 28.00 -9.02
N GLU A 42 -2.82 27.54 -8.36
CA GLU A 42 -1.73 26.80 -8.97
C GLU A 42 -1.51 25.48 -8.20
N VAL A 43 -1.43 24.38 -8.91
CA VAL A 43 -1.00 23.08 -8.34
C VAL A 43 0.49 22.93 -8.56
N ILE A 44 1.28 23.12 -7.49
CA ILE A 44 2.75 23.13 -7.57
C ILE A 44 3.38 21.74 -7.50
N ALA A 45 2.70 20.75 -6.90
CA ALA A 45 3.19 19.37 -6.80
C ALA A 45 2.04 18.39 -6.56
N THR A 46 2.30 17.12 -6.91
CA THR A 46 1.41 15.98 -6.64
C THR A 46 2.24 14.83 -6.07
N TYR A 47 1.80 14.28 -4.94
CA TYR A 47 2.42 13.14 -4.27
C TYR A 47 1.44 11.99 -4.18
N THR A 48 1.91 10.76 -4.43
CA THR A 48 1.07 9.56 -4.38
C THR A 48 1.74 8.51 -3.50
N GLU A 49 1.05 8.10 -2.43
CA GLU A 49 1.50 7.06 -1.51
C GLU A 49 0.84 5.73 -1.85
N ILE A 50 1.65 4.68 -2.04
CA ILE A 50 1.18 3.30 -2.20
C ILE A 50 1.55 2.55 -0.93
N ASP A 51 0.60 2.45 0.00
CA ASP A 51 0.77 1.79 1.29
C ASP A 51 0.67 0.26 1.11
N SER A 52 1.81 -0.44 1.15
CA SER A 52 1.88 -1.89 0.90
C SER A 52 1.95 -2.76 2.16
N GLY A 53 1.67 -2.21 3.36
CA GLY A 53 1.77 -3.03 4.56
C GLY A 53 1.76 -2.28 5.90
N SER A 54 2.03 -3.02 6.96
CA SER A 54 1.86 -2.68 8.36
C SER A 54 2.84 -1.63 8.95
N LYS A 55 3.71 -1.05 8.18
CA LYS A 55 4.62 0.02 8.63
C LYS A 55 4.20 1.34 8.00
N GLU A 56 3.68 2.23 8.83
CA GLU A 56 3.25 3.60 8.49
C GLU A 56 4.42 4.53 8.13
N ASN A 57 5.26 4.12 7.20
CA ASN A 57 6.32 4.97 6.70
C ASN A 57 5.79 5.79 5.52
N ARG A 58 5.15 6.93 5.81
CA ARG A 58 4.50 7.81 4.84
C ARG A 58 5.48 8.83 4.28
N ILE A 59 6.42 8.33 3.51
CA ILE A 59 7.49 9.16 2.94
C ILE A 59 6.91 10.25 2.03
N GLU A 60 5.94 9.88 1.20
CA GLU A 60 5.34 10.83 0.26
C GLU A 60 4.47 11.88 0.96
N LEU A 61 3.77 11.53 2.05
CA LEU A 61 3.05 12.52 2.87
C LEU A 61 4.03 13.51 3.52
N SER A 62 5.15 13.02 4.06
CA SER A 62 6.17 13.89 4.66
C SER A 62 6.74 14.87 3.64
N LYS A 63 7.07 14.41 2.42
CA LYS A 63 7.52 15.28 1.32
C LYS A 63 6.46 16.30 0.92
N ALA A 64 5.18 15.88 0.85
CA ALA A 64 4.07 16.79 0.54
C ALA A 64 3.95 17.90 1.58
N ILE A 65 4.05 17.57 2.88
CA ILE A 65 4.01 18.53 3.97
C ILE A 65 5.20 19.52 3.92
N GLU A 66 6.41 19.02 3.67
CA GLU A 66 7.61 19.85 3.50
C GLU A 66 7.46 20.81 2.32
N CYS A 67 6.94 20.33 1.20
CA CYS A 67 6.65 21.13 0.02
C CYS A 67 5.64 22.24 0.35
N CYS A 68 4.55 21.92 1.07
CA CYS A 68 3.57 22.90 1.52
C CYS A 68 4.23 24.00 2.37
N LYS A 69 5.02 23.62 3.36
CA LYS A 69 5.72 24.57 4.25
C LYS A 69 6.71 25.47 3.52
N LYS A 70 7.47 24.89 2.59
CA LYS A 70 8.48 25.60 1.81
C LYS A 70 7.87 26.66 0.89
N HIS A 71 6.72 26.35 0.29
CA HIS A 71 6.10 27.18 -0.73
C HIS A 71 4.85 27.94 -0.22
N ASN A 72 4.56 27.86 1.09
CA ASN A 72 3.34 28.39 1.70
C ASN A 72 2.08 27.95 0.95
N ALA A 73 2.01 26.65 0.65
CA ALA A 73 0.95 26.02 -0.12
C ALA A 73 -0.02 25.23 0.76
N THR A 74 -1.25 25.08 0.32
CA THR A 74 -2.29 24.28 0.99
C THR A 74 -2.21 22.83 0.53
N LEU A 75 -2.13 21.88 1.47
CA LEU A 75 -2.24 20.44 1.19
C LEU A 75 -3.70 20.11 0.89
N ILE A 76 -3.98 19.46 -0.25
CA ILE A 76 -5.33 19.01 -0.59
C ILE A 76 -5.39 17.49 -0.74
N VAL A 77 -6.41 16.90 -0.09
CA VAL A 77 -6.71 15.45 -0.14
C VAL A 77 -8.18 15.23 -0.48
N SER A 78 -8.52 14.08 -1.03
CA SER A 78 -9.91 13.74 -1.34
C SER A 78 -10.76 13.56 -0.09
N LYS A 79 -10.26 12.81 0.91
CA LYS A 79 -10.95 12.49 2.17
C LYS A 79 -9.97 12.51 3.35
N VAL A 80 -10.49 12.71 4.57
CA VAL A 80 -9.69 12.75 5.83
C VAL A 80 -8.89 11.46 6.04
N ASP A 81 -9.48 10.29 5.74
CA ASP A 81 -8.83 8.99 5.90
C ASP A 81 -7.62 8.78 4.96
N ARG A 82 -7.43 9.64 3.97
CA ARG A 82 -6.23 9.66 3.12
C ARG A 82 -5.03 10.28 3.87
N LEU A 83 -5.26 11.26 4.73
CA LEU A 83 -4.19 11.84 5.57
C LEU A 83 -3.70 10.83 6.60
N SER A 84 -4.60 10.28 7.40
CA SER A 84 -4.28 9.24 8.36
C SER A 84 -5.51 8.41 8.72
N ARG A 85 -5.24 7.17 9.20
CA ARG A 85 -6.20 6.35 9.94
C ARG A 85 -6.11 6.58 11.46
N ASP A 86 -5.06 7.27 11.90
CA ASP A 86 -4.77 7.57 13.29
C ASP A 86 -5.04 9.04 13.56
N MET A 87 -5.97 9.30 14.50
CA MET A 87 -6.34 10.65 14.91
C MET A 87 -5.19 11.43 15.53
N HIS A 88 -4.26 10.77 16.22
CA HIS A 88 -3.10 11.46 16.79
C HIS A 88 -2.26 12.13 15.71
N GLN A 89 -2.06 11.46 14.58
CA GLN A 89 -1.35 12.04 13.44
C GLN A 89 -2.13 13.20 12.82
N ILE A 90 -3.44 13.04 12.61
CA ILE A 90 -4.29 14.13 12.09
C ILE A 90 -4.27 15.34 13.03
N THR A 91 -4.41 15.11 14.34
CA THR A 91 -4.32 16.16 15.35
C THR A 91 -2.94 16.85 15.34
N GLY A 92 -1.87 16.09 15.14
CA GLY A 92 -0.52 16.63 14.96
C GLY A 92 -0.42 17.59 13.77
N LEU A 93 -0.99 17.19 12.62
CA LEU A 93 -1.03 18.03 11.43
C LEU A 93 -1.89 19.29 11.63
N MET A 94 -3.01 19.17 12.35
CA MET A 94 -3.89 20.32 12.64
C MET A 94 -3.26 21.35 13.58
N LYS A 95 -2.43 20.90 14.53
CA LYS A 95 -1.70 21.78 15.46
C LYS A 95 -0.57 22.56 14.77
N ASP A 96 -0.12 22.11 13.63
CA ASP A 96 0.93 22.79 12.88
C ASP A 96 0.38 24.06 12.24
N LYS A 97 0.75 25.22 12.79
CA LYS A 97 0.32 26.53 12.31
C LYS A 97 0.86 26.89 10.91
N LYS A 98 1.91 26.19 10.48
CA LYS A 98 2.54 26.43 9.16
C LYS A 98 1.96 25.52 8.07
N LEU A 99 1.02 24.64 8.42
CA LEU A 99 0.37 23.75 7.47
C LEU A 99 -1.12 24.09 7.36
N GLU A 100 -1.50 24.53 6.19
CA GLU A 100 -2.89 24.61 5.77
C GLU A 100 -3.25 23.34 5.00
N PHE A 101 -4.43 22.76 5.26
CA PHE A 101 -4.92 21.65 4.46
C PHE A 101 -6.42 21.74 4.21
N ARG A 102 -6.86 21.15 3.09
CA ARG A 102 -8.25 21.08 2.66
C ARG A 102 -8.62 19.63 2.34
N VAL A 103 -9.88 19.32 2.55
CA VAL A 103 -10.45 18.00 2.25
C VAL A 103 -11.55 18.19 1.21
N ALA A 104 -11.36 17.64 0.01
CA ALA A 104 -12.26 17.87 -1.12
C ALA A 104 -13.69 17.41 -0.85
N SER A 105 -13.89 16.31 -0.10
CA SER A 105 -15.22 15.84 0.30
C SER A 105 -15.92 16.70 1.36
N LEU A 106 -15.21 17.68 1.95
CA LEU A 106 -15.71 18.55 3.01
C LEU A 106 -15.28 20.01 2.72
N PRO A 107 -15.77 20.62 1.62
CA PRO A 107 -15.24 21.87 1.10
C PRO A 107 -15.36 23.06 2.07
N ASN A 108 -16.40 23.07 2.89
CA ASN A 108 -16.72 24.16 3.84
C ASN A 108 -16.28 23.83 5.28
N ALA A 109 -15.56 22.70 5.49
CA ALA A 109 -15.15 22.33 6.84
C ALA A 109 -13.91 23.15 7.27
N ASP A 110 -14.03 23.81 8.40
CA ASP A 110 -12.90 24.40 9.13
C ASP A 110 -12.10 23.32 9.91
N LYS A 111 -10.93 23.71 10.47
CA LYS A 111 -10.08 22.80 11.23
C LYS A 111 -10.82 22.10 12.40
N PRO A 112 -11.64 22.80 13.24
CA PRO A 112 -12.42 22.16 14.28
C PRO A 112 -13.42 21.13 13.75
N MET A 113 -14.09 21.43 12.65
CA MET A 113 -15.04 20.51 12.02
C MET A 113 -14.34 19.26 11.45
N LEU A 114 -13.19 19.42 10.80
CA LEU A 114 -12.37 18.31 10.34
C LEU A 114 -11.90 17.42 11.49
N TRP A 115 -11.56 18.01 12.64
CA TRP A 115 -11.22 17.29 13.85
C TRP A 115 -12.39 16.45 14.38
N LEU A 116 -13.60 17.03 14.43
CA LEU A 116 -14.83 16.33 14.81
C LEU A 116 -15.10 15.14 13.87
N TYR A 117 -15.04 15.35 12.56
CA TYR A 117 -15.21 14.26 11.58
C TYR A 117 -14.16 13.15 11.74
N GLY A 118 -12.92 13.51 12.02
CA GLY A 118 -11.87 12.54 12.28
C GLY A 118 -12.15 11.70 13.54
N MET A 119 -12.58 12.33 14.64
CA MET A 119 -12.99 11.61 15.85
C MET A 119 -14.18 10.68 15.59
N MET A 120 -15.20 11.12 14.87
CA MET A 120 -16.34 10.28 14.52
C MET A 120 -15.92 9.06 13.71
N ALA A 121 -15.00 9.23 12.74
CA ALA A 121 -14.48 8.13 11.93
C ALA A 121 -13.66 7.11 12.76
N GLU A 122 -12.96 7.57 13.80
CA GLU A 122 -12.26 6.69 14.75
C GLU A 122 -13.25 5.91 15.63
N MET A 123 -14.23 6.59 16.20
CA MET A 123 -15.29 5.95 17.00
C MET A 123 -16.05 4.90 16.18
N GLU A 124 -16.43 5.21 14.93
CA GLU A 124 -17.10 4.25 14.04
C GLU A 124 -16.27 2.99 13.82
N ARG A 125 -14.95 3.17 13.59
CA ARG A 125 -14.02 2.05 13.42
C ARG A 125 -13.92 1.18 14.68
N ASP A 126 -13.87 1.80 15.85
CA ASP A 126 -13.84 1.09 17.13
C ASP A 126 -15.14 0.32 17.38
N PHE A 127 -16.29 0.89 17.08
CA PHE A 127 -17.58 0.20 17.15
C PHE A 127 -17.65 -1.01 16.20
N ILE A 128 -17.20 -0.86 14.95
CA ILE A 128 -17.13 -1.96 13.98
C ILE A 128 -16.18 -3.06 14.49
N SER A 129 -15.01 -2.69 15.02
CA SER A 129 -14.03 -3.63 15.58
C SER A 129 -14.63 -4.39 16.77
N LYS A 130 -15.26 -3.69 17.72
CA LYS A 130 -15.92 -4.29 18.89
C LYS A 130 -17.03 -5.23 18.46
N ARG A 131 -17.93 -4.80 17.59
CA ARG A 131 -19.03 -5.62 17.07
C ARG A 131 -18.53 -6.88 16.37
N THR A 132 -17.45 -6.75 15.59
CA THR A 132 -16.83 -7.91 14.90
C THR A 132 -16.24 -8.90 15.90
N LYS A 133 -15.52 -8.42 16.93
CA LYS A 133 -14.97 -9.26 18.00
C LYS A 133 -16.07 -10.00 18.75
N GLU A 134 -17.16 -9.32 19.10
CA GLU A 134 -18.32 -9.89 19.79
C GLU A 134 -19.03 -10.96 18.92
N ALA A 135 -19.22 -10.68 17.64
CA ALA A 135 -19.79 -11.62 16.69
C ALA A 135 -18.93 -12.88 16.53
N LEU A 136 -17.58 -12.71 16.43
CA LEU A 136 -16.65 -13.82 16.35
C LEU A 136 -16.61 -14.64 17.67
N ALA A 137 -16.64 -13.97 18.82
CA ALA A 137 -16.73 -14.64 20.13
C ALA A 137 -18.01 -15.48 20.24
N SER A 138 -19.16 -14.93 19.85
CA SER A 138 -20.45 -15.62 19.81
C SER A 138 -20.45 -16.81 18.85
N ALA A 139 -19.82 -16.66 17.67
CA ALA A 139 -19.67 -17.76 16.71
C ALA A 139 -18.79 -18.89 17.29
N LYS A 140 -17.68 -18.53 17.96
CA LYS A 140 -16.81 -19.48 18.65
C LYS A 140 -17.52 -20.23 19.76
N ALA A 141 -18.34 -19.54 20.56
CA ALA A 141 -19.16 -20.15 21.62
C ALA A 141 -20.18 -21.15 21.07
N ARG A 142 -20.71 -20.94 19.86
CA ARG A 142 -21.58 -21.88 19.15
C ARG A 142 -20.79 -23.04 18.46
N GLY A 143 -19.49 -23.16 18.68
CA GLY A 143 -18.66 -24.23 18.10
C GLY A 143 -18.22 -23.98 16.65
N VAL A 144 -18.44 -22.78 16.10
CA VAL A 144 -17.97 -22.45 14.75
C VAL A 144 -16.43 -22.34 14.75
N LYS A 145 -15.77 -23.15 13.95
CA LYS A 145 -14.31 -23.10 13.78
C LYS A 145 -13.92 -21.87 12.95
N LEU A 146 -13.38 -20.86 13.62
CA LEU A 146 -12.92 -19.63 12.97
C LEU A 146 -11.53 -19.83 12.34
N GLY A 147 -11.25 -19.13 11.24
CA GLY A 147 -9.93 -19.19 10.58
C GLY A 147 -9.67 -20.48 9.81
N GLY A 148 -10.69 -21.23 9.47
CA GLY A 148 -10.59 -22.43 8.64
C GLY A 148 -10.09 -22.13 7.22
N ALA A 149 -9.53 -23.14 6.55
CA ALA A 149 -9.14 -23.07 5.15
C ALA A 149 -10.35 -22.72 4.27
N ARG A 150 -10.21 -21.71 3.40
CA ARG A 150 -11.24 -21.40 2.41
C ARG A 150 -11.43 -22.58 1.45
N PRO A 151 -12.64 -22.84 0.94
CA PRO A 151 -12.91 -23.98 0.06
C PRO A 151 -11.92 -24.16 -1.09
N ASN A 152 -11.42 -23.07 -1.65
CA ASN A 152 -10.47 -23.08 -2.76
C ASN A 152 -9.00 -22.93 -2.34
N GLN A 153 -8.68 -22.98 -1.05
CA GLN A 153 -7.30 -22.78 -0.57
C GLN A 153 -6.39 -23.92 -1.00
N LYS A 154 -6.88 -25.17 -0.98
CA LYS A 154 -6.12 -26.34 -1.42
C LYS A 154 -5.81 -26.24 -2.91
N ALA A 155 -6.80 -26.00 -3.75
CA ALA A 155 -6.61 -25.85 -5.19
C ALA A 155 -5.63 -24.71 -5.54
N ARG A 156 -5.71 -23.59 -4.81
CA ARG A 156 -4.76 -22.45 -4.98
C ARG A 156 -3.35 -22.82 -4.53
N HIS A 157 -3.19 -23.53 -3.43
CA HIS A 157 -1.89 -24.04 -2.96
C HIS A 157 -1.29 -25.00 -3.96
N ASP A 158 -2.09 -25.93 -4.48
CA ASP A 158 -1.65 -26.93 -5.46
C ASP A 158 -1.23 -26.25 -6.78
N ALA A 159 -1.98 -25.23 -7.24
CA ALA A 159 -1.60 -24.44 -8.39
C ALA A 159 -0.27 -23.69 -8.18
N VAL A 160 -0.11 -23.00 -7.04
CA VAL A 160 1.13 -22.28 -6.70
C VAL A 160 2.32 -23.25 -6.57
N LYS A 161 2.09 -24.45 -6.00
CA LYS A 161 3.12 -25.47 -5.90
C LYS A 161 3.52 -25.97 -7.28
N LYS A 162 2.55 -26.30 -8.13
CA LYS A 162 2.79 -26.72 -9.52
C LYS A 162 3.58 -25.66 -10.31
N ASP A 163 3.17 -24.40 -10.25
CA ASP A 163 3.91 -23.31 -10.90
C ASP A 163 5.36 -23.18 -10.41
N ALA A 164 5.60 -23.42 -9.11
CA ALA A 164 6.93 -23.38 -8.55
C ALA A 164 7.78 -24.57 -9.00
N ASP A 165 7.18 -25.76 -9.09
CA ASP A 165 7.84 -26.99 -9.54
C ASP A 165 8.15 -26.92 -11.05
N ASP A 166 7.24 -26.39 -11.87
CA ASP A 166 7.45 -26.21 -13.31
C ASP A 166 8.58 -25.18 -13.59
N ARG A 167 8.64 -24.08 -12.81
CA ARG A 167 9.76 -23.14 -12.88
C ARG A 167 11.09 -23.73 -12.43
N ALA A 168 11.08 -24.58 -11.40
CA ALA A 168 12.27 -25.26 -10.94
C ALA A 168 12.85 -26.17 -12.05
N LYS A 169 11.98 -26.94 -12.75
CA LYS A 169 12.36 -27.77 -13.90
C LYS A 169 12.98 -26.98 -15.02
N THR A 170 12.50 -25.76 -15.30
CA THR A 170 13.06 -24.90 -16.37
C THR A 170 14.51 -24.52 -16.10
N VAL A 171 14.90 -24.34 -14.83
CA VAL A 171 16.27 -23.94 -14.46
C VAL A 171 17.15 -25.12 -14.06
N GLU A 172 16.58 -26.32 -13.92
CA GLU A 172 17.31 -27.54 -13.53
C GLU A 172 18.54 -27.83 -14.37
N PRO A 173 18.51 -27.80 -15.73
CA PRO A 173 19.66 -28.13 -16.54
C PRO A 173 20.87 -27.25 -16.22
N VAL A 174 20.64 -25.96 -15.99
CA VAL A 174 21.69 -25.00 -15.65
C VAL A 174 22.27 -25.27 -14.26
N ILE A 175 21.38 -25.53 -13.28
CA ILE A 175 21.79 -25.81 -11.89
C ILE A 175 22.62 -27.11 -11.86
N LYS A 176 22.13 -28.18 -12.51
CA LYS A 176 22.77 -29.48 -12.52
C LYS A 176 24.14 -29.43 -13.19
N ALA A 177 24.24 -28.87 -14.40
CA ALA A 177 25.51 -28.77 -15.12
C ALA A 177 26.57 -28.02 -14.30
N MET A 178 26.19 -26.94 -13.62
CA MET A 178 27.13 -26.18 -12.79
C MET A 178 27.47 -26.89 -11.48
N ARG A 179 26.54 -27.64 -10.88
CA ARG A 179 26.83 -28.47 -9.69
C ARG A 179 27.80 -29.60 -10.01
N ASP A 180 27.59 -30.28 -11.12
CA ASP A 180 28.46 -31.36 -11.59
C ASP A 180 29.89 -30.84 -11.88
N SER A 181 30.01 -29.55 -12.25
CA SER A 181 31.29 -28.84 -12.41
C SER A 181 31.87 -28.31 -11.09
N GLY A 182 31.30 -28.65 -9.91
CA GLY A 182 31.85 -28.29 -8.60
C GLY A 182 31.51 -26.86 -8.12
N ASN A 183 30.64 -26.13 -8.80
CA ASN A 183 30.29 -24.75 -8.41
C ASN A 183 29.44 -24.70 -7.11
N THR A 184 29.67 -23.68 -6.29
CA THR A 184 28.87 -23.39 -5.10
C THR A 184 27.51 -22.78 -5.48
N TRP A 185 26.53 -22.85 -4.57
CA TRP A 185 25.20 -22.27 -4.80
C TRP A 185 25.24 -20.75 -5.12
N ASP A 186 26.16 -20.01 -4.51
CA ASP A 186 26.32 -18.59 -4.76
C ASP A 186 26.98 -18.30 -6.11
N GLN A 187 27.90 -19.15 -6.57
CA GLN A 187 28.47 -19.07 -7.92
C GLN A 187 27.40 -19.32 -8.98
N ILE A 188 26.55 -20.34 -8.77
CA ILE A 188 25.43 -20.63 -9.66
C ILE A 188 24.45 -19.46 -9.69
N ALA A 189 24.11 -18.89 -8.52
CA ALA A 189 23.24 -17.71 -8.44
C ALA A 189 23.81 -16.50 -9.23
N LYS A 190 25.10 -16.23 -9.08
CA LYS A 190 25.79 -15.18 -9.85
C LYS A 190 25.72 -15.43 -11.35
N HIS A 191 25.93 -16.66 -11.78
CA HIS A 191 25.85 -17.04 -13.19
C HIS A 191 24.44 -16.87 -13.75
N MET A 192 23.41 -17.35 -13.04
CA MET A 192 22.02 -17.20 -13.45
C MET A 192 21.59 -15.73 -13.54
N ASN A 193 22.08 -14.88 -12.62
CA ASN A 193 21.86 -13.43 -12.68
C ASN A 193 22.57 -12.79 -13.90
N LYS A 194 23.78 -13.25 -14.25
CA LYS A 194 24.52 -12.77 -15.43
C LYS A 194 23.80 -13.13 -16.74
N LEU A 195 23.17 -14.30 -16.77
CA LEU A 195 22.34 -14.74 -17.90
C LEU A 195 20.94 -14.11 -17.91
N SER A 196 20.65 -13.21 -16.96
CA SER A 196 19.32 -12.56 -16.82
C SER A 196 18.16 -13.57 -16.70
N ILE A 197 18.40 -14.76 -16.15
CA ILE A 197 17.35 -15.75 -15.91
C ILE A 197 16.40 -15.20 -14.83
N PRO A 198 15.09 -15.05 -15.11
CA PRO A 198 14.17 -14.42 -14.17
C PRO A 198 13.88 -15.35 -12.98
N THR A 199 13.81 -14.78 -11.77
CA THR A 199 13.24 -15.47 -10.62
C THR A 199 11.70 -15.42 -10.66
N ALA A 200 11.04 -16.26 -9.86
CA ALA A 200 9.56 -16.29 -9.76
C ALA A 200 8.92 -14.92 -9.43
N ARG A 201 9.66 -13.99 -8.83
CA ARG A 201 9.20 -12.65 -8.42
C ARG A 201 9.93 -11.50 -9.12
N GLY A 202 10.69 -11.77 -10.18
CA GLY A 202 11.45 -10.76 -10.90
C GLY A 202 12.68 -10.20 -10.15
N GLY A 203 13.06 -10.80 -9.00
CA GLY A 203 14.22 -10.39 -8.22
C GLY A 203 15.51 -11.09 -8.70
N LYS A 204 16.58 -10.96 -7.92
CA LYS A 204 17.88 -11.62 -8.17
C LYS A 204 17.91 -13.03 -7.55
N TRP A 205 18.65 -13.92 -8.18
CA TRP A 205 19.01 -15.21 -7.61
C TRP A 205 20.04 -15.04 -6.49
N HIS A 206 19.86 -15.81 -5.43
CA HIS A 206 20.79 -15.98 -4.30
C HIS A 206 21.03 -17.45 -4.08
N GLY A 207 22.15 -17.85 -3.49
CA GLY A 207 22.49 -19.26 -3.28
C GLY A 207 21.38 -20.07 -2.62
N LYS A 208 20.68 -19.49 -1.61
CA LYS A 208 19.51 -20.12 -0.98
C LYS A 208 18.34 -20.35 -1.94
N THR A 209 18.11 -19.43 -2.87
CA THR A 209 17.03 -19.55 -3.86
C THR A 209 17.32 -20.65 -4.87
N VAL A 210 18.60 -20.78 -5.28
CA VAL A 210 19.07 -21.85 -6.16
C VAL A 210 18.95 -23.21 -5.47
N LEU A 211 19.41 -23.32 -4.21
CA LEU A 211 19.26 -24.52 -3.40
C LEU A 211 17.80 -24.95 -3.28
N ASN A 212 16.89 -24.02 -2.98
CA ASN A 212 15.47 -24.30 -2.88
C ASN A 212 14.85 -24.76 -4.21
N ALA A 213 15.30 -24.22 -5.35
CA ALA A 213 14.89 -24.68 -6.67
C ALA A 213 15.39 -26.11 -6.95
N HIS A 214 16.64 -26.38 -6.61
CA HIS A 214 17.23 -27.74 -6.76
C HIS A 214 16.48 -28.79 -5.91
N GLN A 215 16.24 -28.49 -4.63
CA GLN A 215 15.52 -29.39 -3.70
C GLN A 215 14.07 -29.69 -4.08
N ARG A 216 13.47 -28.92 -5.00
CA ARG A 216 12.13 -29.19 -5.51
C ARG A 216 12.10 -30.24 -6.61
N ILE A 217 13.24 -30.53 -7.20
CA ILE A 217 13.36 -31.37 -8.38
C ILE A 217 13.97 -32.71 -8.00
N THR A 218 14.79 -32.73 -6.92
CA THR A 218 15.37 -33.94 -6.32
C THR A 218 14.39 -34.55 -5.34
#